data_ed411c81f8f2ea4e9ff3d245358c7b6f
#
_entry.id   ed411c81f8f2ea4e9ff3d245358c7b6f
#
_cell.length_a   1.000
_cell.length_b   1.000
_cell.length_c   1.000
_cell.angle_alpha   90.00
_cell.angle_beta   90.00
_cell.angle_gamma   90.00
#
_symmetry.space_group_name_H-M   'P 1'
#
loop_
_entity.id
_entity.type
_entity.pdbx_description
1 polymer ?
#
loop_
_entity_poly.entity_id
_entity_poly.type
_entity_poly.pdbx_seq_one_letter_code
_entity_poly.pdbx_strand_id
1 'polypeptide(L)'
;MNSVKQILLYCLLIFSFTGCQERKGTASILKEAEALMYTSPDSALQMLETISQPEQLTGKEQADYALLLTQARSRNRITATSDSLIRIATDYFQDSNDNARKAKAFLYLGDVYMDMQNHVEAMKALKQAEEVLDDAEARTQSLVYSNLGYLNRKIANYELAWGYYQKALVIDKTNENSEWIVTNLINMLNLPLSEIQDSTVYYVHLLEKTLLSVNSELQTKAYNNIGVCYYKQNKTEQAANYFCKAIHVSNAVSYRAFLNLARIYDEEGNTARTDSLYQVALQSPVWATKARIYEALYNRSLHAHRYQEATEYMKRYQLAVDSFYTQRQSQEIQELQTKYDFEVLAREKAETENRLLRITIGGSLLLFLSILAVYYFKKKYTHQLQELENLIHQINELENKEKDMEDLVSTLNESLERSTVLSNEFLRVKGKWTDSEDILALGVYIRLKRDLSLYNPSSDLPLLGHWLDIVYNQFASRLTSEHRNLTVSELSICYLHRMGYSIQEMSQAMHVKTDSIKRYIYRACANMGIPQSREEFGKYISKF
;
A
#
# COMPACT_ATOMS: atom_id res chain seq x y z
N MET A 1 -16.01 42.59 22.39
CA MET A 1 -16.55 41.21 22.20
C MET A 1 -16.89 40.87 20.76
N ASN A 2 -17.28 41.81 19.90
CA ASN A 2 -17.60 41.54 18.48
C ASN A 2 -16.40 41.32 17.56
N SER A 3 -15.26 41.98 17.81
CA SER A 3 -14.08 41.87 16.91
C SER A 3 -13.35 40.51 17.01
N VAL A 4 -13.31 39.88 18.17
CA VAL A 4 -12.67 38.54 18.34
C VAL A 4 -13.54 37.43 17.72
N LYS A 5 -14.87 37.54 17.82
CA LYS A 5 -15.80 36.63 17.13
C LYS A 5 -15.70 36.76 15.59
N GLN A 6 -15.49 37.98 15.09
CA GLN A 6 -15.29 38.19 13.66
C GLN A 6 -13.97 37.62 13.15
N ILE A 7 -12.87 37.77 13.90
CA ILE A 7 -11.57 37.19 13.53
C ILE A 7 -11.61 35.66 13.55
N LEU A 8 -12.23 35.05 14.56
CA LEU A 8 -12.42 33.59 14.63
C LEU A 8 -13.31 33.06 13.48
N LEU A 9 -14.34 33.81 13.10
CA LEU A 9 -15.21 33.46 11.99
C LEU A 9 -14.48 33.60 10.64
N TYR A 10 -13.61 34.60 10.47
CA TYR A 10 -12.76 34.78 9.28
C TYR A 10 -11.70 33.68 9.19
N CYS A 11 -11.06 33.29 10.29
CA CYS A 11 -10.13 32.16 10.30
C CYS A 11 -10.81 30.83 9.96
N LEU A 12 -12.00 30.58 10.46
CA LEU A 12 -12.80 29.38 10.13
C LEU A 12 -13.27 29.39 8.66
N LEU A 13 -13.62 30.54 8.12
CA LEU A 13 -14.00 30.69 6.70
C LEU A 13 -12.81 30.52 5.75
N ILE A 14 -11.60 30.99 6.09
CA ILE A 14 -10.41 30.80 5.27
C ILE A 14 -10.00 29.31 5.22
N PHE A 15 -10.14 28.56 6.32
CA PHE A 15 -9.88 27.11 6.35
C PHE A 15 -10.90 26.27 5.57
N SER A 16 -12.11 26.76 5.39
CA SER A 16 -13.16 26.01 4.66
C SER A 16 -13.13 26.23 3.14
N PHE A 17 -12.49 27.30 2.64
CA PHE A 17 -12.48 27.60 1.20
C PHE A 17 -11.35 26.98 0.40
N THR A 18 -10.23 26.57 1.02
CA THR A 18 -9.08 25.99 0.30
C THR A 18 -9.21 24.49 -0.01
N GLY A 19 -10.17 23.77 0.59
CA GLY A 19 -10.28 22.32 0.42
C GLY A 19 -11.33 21.82 -0.59
N CYS A 20 -12.25 22.68 -1.06
CA CYS A 20 -13.42 22.21 -1.81
C CYS A 20 -13.28 22.25 -3.35
N GLN A 21 -12.38 23.03 -3.91
CA GLN A 21 -12.27 23.20 -5.37
C GLN A 21 -11.37 22.14 -6.02
N GLU A 22 -10.33 21.65 -5.34
CA GLU A 22 -9.46 20.57 -5.85
C GLU A 22 -10.12 19.18 -5.76
N ARG A 23 -10.91 18.90 -4.72
CA ARG A 23 -11.60 17.60 -4.56
C ARG A 23 -12.60 17.26 -5.66
N LYS A 24 -13.30 18.25 -6.23
CA LYS A 24 -14.23 18.01 -7.37
C LYS A 24 -13.47 17.67 -8.66
N GLY A 25 -12.27 18.19 -8.84
CA GLY A 25 -11.43 17.87 -9.99
C GLY A 25 -10.89 16.43 -9.95
N THR A 26 -10.39 15.97 -8.81
CA THR A 26 -9.78 14.63 -8.66
C THR A 26 -10.78 13.50 -8.92
N ALA A 27 -11.96 13.55 -8.32
CA ALA A 27 -13.00 12.53 -8.53
C ALA A 27 -13.43 12.44 -10.02
N SER A 28 -13.45 13.57 -10.73
CA SER A 28 -13.73 13.59 -12.19
C SER A 28 -12.62 12.93 -12.98
N ILE A 29 -11.35 13.24 -12.66
CA ILE A 29 -10.18 12.65 -13.30
C ILE A 29 -10.16 11.13 -13.10
N LEU A 30 -10.39 10.65 -11.87
CA LEU A 30 -10.43 9.22 -11.57
C LEU A 30 -11.51 8.50 -12.38
N LYS A 31 -12.72 9.07 -12.46
CA LYS A 31 -13.83 8.50 -13.22
C LYS A 31 -13.54 8.46 -14.72
N GLU A 32 -12.96 9.52 -15.26
CA GLU A 32 -12.62 9.60 -16.70
C GLU A 32 -11.46 8.65 -17.05
N ALA A 33 -10.43 8.59 -16.21
CA ALA A 33 -9.34 7.64 -16.37
C ALA A 33 -9.83 6.18 -16.32
N GLU A 34 -10.77 5.86 -15.43
CA GLU A 34 -11.39 4.54 -15.37
C GLU A 34 -12.14 4.20 -16.66
N ALA A 35 -12.87 5.14 -17.24
CA ALA A 35 -13.59 4.94 -18.50
C ALA A 35 -12.63 4.71 -19.69
N LEU A 36 -11.46 5.33 -19.68
CA LEU A 36 -10.44 5.19 -20.72
C LEU A 36 -9.54 3.96 -20.55
N MET A 37 -9.60 3.29 -19.41
CA MET A 37 -8.66 2.25 -18.99
C MET A 37 -8.47 1.11 -20.00
N TYR A 38 -9.51 0.78 -20.76
CA TYR A 38 -9.49 -0.30 -21.74
C TYR A 38 -9.39 0.16 -23.18
N THR A 39 -9.83 1.38 -23.48
CA THR A 39 -9.82 1.92 -24.83
C THR A 39 -8.54 2.69 -25.15
N SER A 40 -8.00 3.39 -24.17
CA SER A 40 -6.79 4.22 -24.30
C SER A 40 -6.00 4.23 -22.98
N PRO A 41 -5.35 3.11 -22.62
CA PRO A 41 -4.63 2.99 -21.33
C PRO A 41 -3.50 4.01 -21.16
N ASP A 42 -2.82 4.42 -22.25
CA ASP A 42 -1.82 5.49 -22.22
C ASP A 42 -2.44 6.83 -21.77
N SER A 43 -3.61 7.18 -22.31
CA SER A 43 -4.33 8.39 -21.93
C SER A 43 -4.82 8.31 -20.49
N ALA A 44 -5.31 7.16 -20.05
CA ALA A 44 -5.71 6.94 -18.66
C ALA A 44 -4.52 7.13 -17.70
N LEU A 45 -3.33 6.60 -18.05
CA LEU A 45 -2.11 6.77 -17.25
C LEU A 45 -1.70 8.24 -17.18
N GLN A 46 -1.59 8.92 -18.34
CA GLN A 46 -1.26 10.35 -18.37
C GLN A 46 -2.23 11.17 -17.52
N MET A 47 -3.53 10.89 -17.60
CA MET A 47 -4.55 11.56 -16.80
C MET A 47 -4.33 11.38 -15.29
N LEU A 48 -4.07 10.17 -14.85
CA LEU A 48 -3.79 9.88 -13.44
C LEU A 48 -2.52 10.58 -12.95
N GLU A 49 -1.52 10.70 -13.79
CA GLU A 49 -0.26 11.39 -13.49
C GLU A 49 -0.41 12.93 -13.43
N THR A 50 -1.52 13.51 -13.94
CA THR A 50 -1.81 14.95 -13.78
C THR A 50 -2.31 15.30 -12.37
N ILE A 51 -2.70 14.32 -11.56
CA ILE A 51 -3.15 14.58 -10.19
C ILE A 51 -1.98 15.11 -9.37
N SER A 52 -2.04 16.40 -9.06
CA SER A 52 -1.06 17.06 -8.20
C SER A 52 -1.27 16.60 -6.75
N GLN A 53 -0.19 16.27 -6.06
CA GLN A 53 -0.18 15.89 -4.65
C GLN A 53 -1.06 14.65 -4.32
N PRO A 54 -0.89 13.52 -5.02
CA PRO A 54 -1.68 12.31 -4.77
C PRO A 54 -1.54 11.78 -3.32
N GLU A 55 -0.50 12.19 -2.62
CA GLU A 55 -0.27 11.91 -1.21
C GLU A 55 -1.25 12.61 -0.25
N GLN A 56 -1.96 13.62 -0.71
CA GLN A 56 -3.00 14.30 0.09
C GLN A 56 -4.37 13.66 -0.05
N LEU A 57 -4.52 12.74 -0.99
CA LEU A 57 -5.75 11.96 -1.13
C LEU A 57 -5.97 11.09 0.11
N THR A 58 -7.20 10.92 0.52
CA THR A 58 -7.56 10.14 1.71
C THR A 58 -8.74 9.22 1.46
N GLY A 59 -8.83 8.14 2.22
CA GLY A 59 -9.96 7.22 2.18
C GLY A 59 -10.18 6.61 0.80
N LYS A 60 -11.42 6.63 0.33
CA LYS A 60 -11.81 6.01 -0.95
C LYS A 60 -11.09 6.63 -2.17
N GLU A 61 -10.91 7.94 -2.20
CA GLU A 61 -10.23 8.60 -3.33
C GLU A 61 -8.77 8.15 -3.45
N GLN A 62 -8.08 8.01 -2.33
CA GLN A 62 -6.72 7.50 -2.31
C GLN A 62 -6.64 6.04 -2.78
N ALA A 63 -7.57 5.21 -2.32
CA ALA A 63 -7.67 3.81 -2.71
C ALA A 63 -8.01 3.65 -4.20
N ASP A 64 -8.97 4.42 -4.72
CA ASP A 64 -9.33 4.42 -6.13
C ASP A 64 -8.15 4.91 -7.00
N TYR A 65 -7.44 5.96 -6.60
CA TYR A 65 -6.23 6.42 -7.29
C TYR A 65 -5.16 5.33 -7.35
N ALA A 66 -4.85 4.71 -6.22
CA ALA A 66 -3.83 3.66 -6.14
C ALA A 66 -4.20 2.45 -7.03
N LEU A 67 -5.47 2.04 -7.00
CA LEU A 67 -5.98 0.96 -7.84
C LEU A 67 -5.88 1.30 -9.32
N LEU A 68 -6.41 2.45 -9.74
CA LEU A 68 -6.45 2.86 -11.14
C LEU A 68 -5.05 3.13 -11.71
N LEU A 69 -4.15 3.72 -10.93
CA LEU A 69 -2.77 3.94 -11.36
C LEU A 69 -2.01 2.60 -11.53
N THR A 70 -2.21 1.66 -10.61
CA THR A 70 -1.62 0.32 -10.76
C THR A 70 -2.19 -0.38 -11.99
N GLN A 71 -3.51 -0.32 -12.21
CA GLN A 71 -4.16 -0.86 -13.40
C GLN A 71 -3.62 -0.22 -14.68
N ALA A 72 -3.51 1.10 -14.73
CA ALA A 72 -3.00 1.82 -15.89
C ALA A 72 -1.54 1.43 -16.21
N ARG A 73 -0.70 1.32 -15.19
CA ARG A 73 0.70 0.85 -15.35
C ARG A 73 0.77 -0.58 -15.88
N SER A 74 0.00 -1.51 -15.30
CA SER A 74 -0.07 -2.90 -15.78
C SER A 74 -0.54 -2.95 -17.25
N ARG A 75 -1.55 -2.17 -17.62
CA ARG A 75 -2.06 -2.08 -19.00
C ARG A 75 -1.03 -1.52 -19.99
N ASN A 76 -0.18 -0.61 -19.55
CA ASN A 76 0.92 -0.04 -20.32
C ASN A 76 2.21 -0.87 -20.25
N ARG A 77 2.15 -2.10 -19.71
CA ARG A 77 3.29 -3.02 -19.57
C ARG A 77 4.46 -2.44 -18.77
N ILE A 78 4.16 -1.54 -17.83
CA ILE A 78 5.13 -1.02 -16.88
C ILE A 78 5.23 -2.03 -15.74
N THR A 79 6.39 -2.67 -15.65
CA THR A 79 6.67 -3.69 -14.62
C THR A 79 6.65 -3.05 -13.24
N ALA A 80 5.93 -3.67 -12.30
CA ALA A 80 5.89 -3.22 -10.92
C ALA A 80 7.12 -3.73 -10.14
N THR A 81 7.73 -2.83 -9.36
CA THR A 81 8.90 -3.12 -8.52
C THR A 81 8.57 -3.14 -7.02
N SER A 82 7.37 -2.69 -6.65
CA SER A 82 6.89 -2.61 -5.26
C SER A 82 5.38 -2.77 -5.21
N ASP A 83 4.89 -3.37 -4.13
CA ASP A 83 3.46 -3.49 -3.83
C ASP A 83 2.88 -2.30 -3.05
N SER A 84 3.72 -1.32 -2.68
CA SER A 84 3.33 -0.20 -1.80
C SER A 84 2.12 0.57 -2.30
N LEU A 85 2.04 0.83 -3.60
CA LEU A 85 0.94 1.59 -4.19
C LEU A 85 -0.37 0.80 -4.12
N ILE A 86 -0.38 -0.45 -4.60
CA ILE A 86 -1.60 -1.26 -4.65
C ILE A 86 -2.07 -1.68 -3.25
N ARG A 87 -1.17 -1.75 -2.28
CA ARG A 87 -1.50 -1.99 -0.88
C ARG A 87 -2.47 -0.96 -0.32
N ILE A 88 -2.34 0.31 -0.69
CA ILE A 88 -3.29 1.35 -0.29
C ILE A 88 -4.73 0.98 -0.70
N ALA A 89 -4.88 0.42 -1.90
CA ALA A 89 -6.19 -0.01 -2.38
C ALA A 89 -6.67 -1.29 -1.67
N THR A 90 -5.80 -2.30 -1.54
CA THR A 90 -6.19 -3.56 -0.87
C THR A 90 -6.51 -3.35 0.59
N ASP A 91 -5.74 -2.55 1.33
CA ASP A 91 -5.97 -2.27 2.75
C ASP A 91 -7.29 -1.52 2.98
N TYR A 92 -7.68 -0.65 2.03
CA TYR A 92 -8.97 0.02 2.10
C TYR A 92 -10.14 -0.89 1.72
N PHE A 93 -10.02 -1.63 0.59
CA PHE A 93 -11.15 -2.39 0.06
C PHE A 93 -11.34 -3.74 0.76
N GLN A 94 -10.35 -4.30 1.47
CA GLN A 94 -10.50 -5.58 2.19
C GLN A 94 -11.64 -5.56 3.21
N ASP A 95 -11.86 -4.42 3.87
CA ASP A 95 -12.91 -4.22 4.87
C ASP A 95 -14.17 -3.54 4.30
N SER A 96 -14.17 -3.27 2.99
CA SER A 96 -15.29 -2.65 2.28
C SER A 96 -16.32 -3.68 1.83
N ASN A 97 -17.57 -3.26 1.72
CA ASN A 97 -18.64 -4.03 1.08
C ASN A 97 -18.62 -3.94 -0.46
N ASP A 98 -17.68 -3.19 -1.05
CA ASP A 98 -17.50 -3.08 -2.50
C ASP A 98 -16.67 -4.27 -3.02
N ASN A 99 -17.33 -5.44 -3.17
CA ASN A 99 -16.68 -6.66 -3.62
C ASN A 99 -16.07 -6.53 -5.03
N ALA A 100 -16.65 -5.72 -5.90
CA ALA A 100 -16.11 -5.48 -7.24
C ALA A 100 -14.74 -4.77 -7.17
N ARG A 101 -14.63 -3.72 -6.36
CA ARG A 101 -13.36 -3.02 -6.13
C ARG A 101 -12.37 -3.90 -5.36
N LYS A 102 -12.84 -4.68 -4.39
CA LYS A 102 -12.02 -5.64 -3.66
C LYS A 102 -11.39 -6.68 -4.59
N ALA A 103 -12.20 -7.34 -5.44
CA ALA A 103 -11.72 -8.30 -6.43
C ALA A 103 -10.67 -7.66 -7.37
N LYS A 104 -10.94 -6.46 -7.86
CA LYS A 104 -10.03 -5.73 -8.75
C LYS A 104 -8.73 -5.35 -8.04
N ALA A 105 -8.77 -4.92 -6.79
CA ALA A 105 -7.57 -4.58 -6.01
C ALA A 105 -6.68 -5.82 -5.77
N PHE A 106 -7.25 -6.94 -5.37
CA PHE A 106 -6.51 -8.19 -5.19
C PHE A 106 -6.01 -8.79 -6.52
N LEU A 107 -6.74 -8.63 -7.63
CA LEU A 107 -6.24 -8.98 -8.96
C LEU A 107 -4.93 -8.23 -9.27
N TYR A 108 -4.92 -6.89 -9.12
CA TYR A 108 -3.73 -6.10 -9.43
C TYR A 108 -2.62 -6.25 -8.39
N LEU A 109 -2.92 -6.60 -7.14
CA LEU A 109 -1.91 -7.05 -6.19
C LEU A 109 -1.25 -8.36 -6.66
N GLY A 110 -2.05 -9.29 -7.17
CA GLY A 110 -1.55 -10.51 -7.80
C GLY A 110 -0.65 -10.24 -9.01
N ASP A 111 -1.04 -9.31 -9.89
CA ASP A 111 -0.25 -8.88 -11.05
C ASP A 111 1.10 -8.28 -10.60
N VAL A 112 1.08 -7.39 -9.62
CA VAL A 112 2.28 -6.78 -9.03
C VAL A 112 3.22 -7.85 -8.48
N TYR A 113 2.70 -8.82 -7.73
CA TYR A 113 3.53 -9.92 -7.22
C TYR A 113 4.06 -10.85 -8.33
N MET A 114 3.31 -11.03 -9.43
CA MET A 114 3.83 -11.76 -10.60
C MET A 114 4.97 -11.00 -11.27
N ASP A 115 4.87 -9.69 -11.39
CA ASP A 115 5.95 -8.83 -11.89
C ASP A 115 7.21 -8.95 -11.01
N MET A 116 7.02 -8.92 -9.69
CA MET A 116 8.08 -9.10 -8.67
C MET A 116 8.59 -10.55 -8.56
N GLN A 117 8.10 -11.48 -9.42
CA GLN A 117 8.42 -12.91 -9.39
C GLN A 117 8.06 -13.60 -8.05
N ASN A 118 7.24 -13.00 -7.22
CA ASN A 118 6.76 -13.56 -5.95
C ASN A 118 5.46 -14.36 -6.19
N HIS A 119 5.61 -15.55 -6.78
CA HIS A 119 4.46 -16.37 -7.18
C HIS A 119 3.61 -16.87 -6.02
N VAL A 120 4.18 -16.98 -4.81
CA VAL A 120 3.43 -17.41 -3.61
C VAL A 120 2.45 -16.34 -3.18
N GLU A 121 2.91 -15.08 -3.05
CA GLU A 121 2.03 -13.98 -2.68
C GLU A 121 1.05 -13.62 -3.81
N ALA A 122 1.46 -13.76 -5.08
CA ALA A 122 0.58 -13.64 -6.23
C ALA A 122 -0.60 -14.64 -6.16
N MET A 123 -0.32 -15.91 -5.83
CA MET A 123 -1.35 -16.94 -5.67
C MET A 123 -2.32 -16.59 -4.53
N LYS A 124 -1.81 -16.11 -3.39
CA LYS A 124 -2.64 -15.70 -2.25
C LYS A 124 -3.57 -14.54 -2.62
N ALA A 125 -3.02 -13.49 -3.25
CA ALA A 125 -3.81 -12.34 -3.68
C ALA A 125 -4.91 -12.72 -4.68
N LEU A 126 -4.56 -13.53 -5.69
CA LEU A 126 -5.55 -13.99 -6.68
C LEU A 126 -6.61 -14.89 -6.09
N LYS A 127 -6.29 -15.69 -5.05
CA LYS A 127 -7.29 -16.46 -4.32
C LYS A 127 -8.24 -15.58 -3.51
N GLN A 128 -7.73 -14.52 -2.90
CA GLN A 128 -8.57 -13.51 -2.25
C GLN A 128 -9.49 -12.78 -3.25
N ALA A 129 -9.00 -12.52 -4.47
CA ALA A 129 -9.85 -12.01 -5.53
C ALA A 129 -10.93 -13.03 -5.93
N GLU A 130 -10.59 -14.33 -6.07
CA GLU A 130 -11.53 -15.42 -6.43
C GLU A 130 -12.70 -15.52 -5.46
N GLU A 131 -12.47 -15.30 -4.15
CA GLU A 131 -13.51 -15.41 -3.11
C GLU A 131 -14.65 -14.38 -3.25
N VAL A 132 -14.43 -13.28 -3.96
CA VAL A 132 -15.39 -12.17 -4.10
C VAL A 132 -15.70 -11.82 -5.56
N LEU A 133 -15.49 -12.78 -6.48
CA LEU A 133 -15.61 -12.55 -7.92
C LEU A 133 -17.05 -12.37 -8.42
N ASP A 134 -18.06 -12.88 -7.72
CA ASP A 134 -19.44 -12.90 -8.21
C ASP A 134 -19.98 -11.51 -8.53
N ASP A 135 -19.54 -10.50 -7.78
CA ASP A 135 -19.91 -9.09 -7.99
C ASP A 135 -18.97 -8.33 -8.94
N ALA A 136 -17.90 -8.98 -9.41
CA ALA A 136 -16.88 -8.33 -10.22
C ALA A 136 -17.28 -8.25 -11.69
N GLU A 137 -16.75 -7.25 -12.41
CA GLU A 137 -16.87 -7.15 -13.87
C GLU A 137 -16.34 -8.42 -14.54
N ALA A 138 -16.98 -8.85 -15.62
CA ALA A 138 -16.57 -10.02 -16.42
C ALA A 138 -15.08 -10.01 -16.77
N ARG A 139 -14.51 -8.82 -17.03
CA ARG A 139 -13.08 -8.67 -17.27
C ARG A 139 -12.22 -9.04 -16.07
N THR A 140 -12.56 -8.55 -14.91
CA THR A 140 -11.86 -8.88 -13.65
C THR A 140 -11.93 -10.38 -13.40
N GLN A 141 -13.11 -10.98 -13.57
CA GLN A 141 -13.32 -12.43 -13.43
C GLN A 141 -12.40 -13.22 -14.39
N SER A 142 -12.42 -12.88 -15.68
CA SER A 142 -11.59 -13.55 -16.69
C SER A 142 -10.10 -13.42 -16.39
N LEU A 143 -9.62 -12.24 -16.00
CA LEU A 143 -8.21 -12.00 -15.67
C LEU A 143 -7.78 -12.79 -14.42
N VAL A 144 -8.59 -12.83 -13.37
CA VAL A 144 -8.29 -13.63 -12.16
C VAL A 144 -8.13 -15.10 -12.53
N TYR A 145 -9.08 -15.66 -13.29
CA TYR A 145 -8.97 -17.05 -13.72
C TYR A 145 -7.78 -17.29 -14.66
N SER A 146 -7.51 -16.37 -15.60
CA SER A 146 -6.34 -16.48 -16.47
C SER A 146 -5.02 -16.46 -15.71
N ASN A 147 -4.91 -15.60 -14.69
CA ASN A 147 -3.70 -15.48 -13.87
C ASN A 147 -3.54 -16.70 -12.94
N LEU A 148 -4.63 -17.20 -12.34
CA LEU A 148 -4.61 -18.46 -11.59
C LEU A 148 -4.20 -19.64 -12.49
N GLY A 149 -4.70 -19.70 -13.72
CA GLY A 149 -4.26 -20.66 -14.73
C GLY A 149 -2.77 -20.55 -15.05
N TYR A 150 -2.26 -19.34 -15.22
CA TYR A 150 -0.84 -19.09 -15.47
C TYR A 150 0.05 -19.57 -14.32
N LEU A 151 -0.30 -19.24 -13.07
CA LEU A 151 0.47 -19.66 -11.89
C LEU A 151 0.45 -21.18 -11.72
N ASN A 152 -0.72 -21.84 -11.88
CA ASN A 152 -0.81 -23.29 -11.84
C ASN A 152 0.02 -23.97 -12.93
N ARG A 153 0.05 -23.42 -14.14
CA ARG A 153 0.94 -23.89 -15.21
C ARG A 153 2.43 -23.76 -14.84
N LYS A 154 2.81 -22.69 -14.12
CA LYS A 154 4.20 -22.47 -13.68
C LYS A 154 4.69 -23.53 -12.70
N ILE A 155 3.82 -24.03 -11.83
CA ILE A 155 4.11 -25.10 -10.88
C ILE A 155 3.77 -26.50 -11.42
N ALA A 156 3.57 -26.62 -12.76
CA ALA A 156 3.24 -27.86 -13.46
C ALA A 156 1.91 -28.52 -13.02
N ASN A 157 1.00 -27.78 -12.40
CA ASN A 157 -0.36 -28.25 -12.11
C ASN A 157 -1.26 -27.97 -13.32
N TYR A 158 -1.08 -28.77 -14.39
CA TYR A 158 -1.66 -28.48 -15.68
C TYR A 158 -3.17 -28.67 -15.75
N GLU A 159 -3.70 -29.64 -15.03
CA GLU A 159 -5.15 -29.91 -14.98
C GLU A 159 -5.90 -28.73 -14.34
N LEU A 160 -5.39 -28.23 -13.23
CA LEU A 160 -6.00 -27.08 -12.58
C LEU A 160 -5.83 -25.80 -13.42
N ALA A 161 -4.67 -25.65 -14.09
CA ALA A 161 -4.46 -24.55 -15.04
C ALA A 161 -5.48 -24.60 -16.18
N TRP A 162 -5.72 -25.78 -16.74
CA TRP A 162 -6.74 -26.00 -17.76
C TRP A 162 -8.13 -25.59 -17.28
N GLY A 163 -8.55 -26.04 -16.10
CA GLY A 163 -9.84 -25.70 -15.53
C GLY A 163 -10.04 -24.20 -15.35
N TYR A 164 -9.00 -23.49 -14.93
CA TYR A 164 -9.04 -22.03 -14.80
C TYR A 164 -9.12 -21.32 -16.15
N TYR A 165 -8.34 -21.74 -17.15
CA TYR A 165 -8.43 -21.16 -18.48
C TYR A 165 -9.79 -21.44 -19.15
N GLN A 166 -10.41 -22.61 -18.88
CA GLN A 166 -11.77 -22.88 -19.35
C GLN A 166 -12.80 -21.91 -18.73
N LYS A 167 -12.72 -21.66 -17.40
CA LYS A 167 -13.58 -20.67 -16.73
C LYS A 167 -13.43 -19.28 -17.38
N ALA A 168 -12.19 -18.84 -17.58
CA ALA A 168 -11.90 -17.58 -18.26
C ALA A 168 -12.50 -17.55 -19.68
N LEU A 169 -12.27 -18.60 -20.47
CA LEU A 169 -12.77 -18.70 -21.85
C LEU A 169 -14.30 -18.65 -21.95
N VAL A 170 -15.03 -19.25 -20.99
CA VAL A 170 -16.50 -19.17 -20.95
C VAL A 170 -16.93 -17.71 -20.79
N ILE A 171 -16.33 -16.99 -19.86
CA ILE A 171 -16.61 -15.55 -19.62
C ILE A 171 -16.30 -14.73 -20.87
N ASP A 172 -15.14 -14.96 -21.48
CA ASP A 172 -14.68 -14.21 -22.64
C ASP A 172 -15.60 -14.41 -23.85
N LYS A 173 -16.08 -15.63 -24.07
CA LYS A 173 -17.05 -15.95 -25.12
C LYS A 173 -18.39 -15.27 -24.89
N THR A 174 -18.89 -15.28 -23.66
CA THR A 174 -20.15 -14.62 -23.31
C THR A 174 -20.09 -13.10 -23.53
N ASN A 175 -18.89 -12.51 -23.34
CA ASN A 175 -18.66 -11.08 -23.56
C ASN A 175 -18.13 -10.74 -24.95
N GLU A 176 -18.05 -11.72 -25.86
CA GLU A 176 -17.61 -11.57 -27.26
C GLU A 176 -16.25 -10.88 -27.41
N ASN A 177 -15.35 -11.03 -26.42
CA ASN A 177 -14.05 -10.37 -26.46
C ASN A 177 -12.99 -11.21 -27.16
N SER A 178 -12.75 -10.90 -28.41
CA SER A 178 -11.83 -11.65 -29.28
C SER A 178 -10.39 -11.71 -28.74
N GLU A 179 -9.86 -10.64 -28.17
CA GLU A 179 -8.48 -10.62 -27.65
C GLU A 179 -8.31 -11.57 -26.45
N TRP A 180 -9.28 -11.62 -25.56
CA TRP A 180 -9.23 -12.49 -24.39
C TRP A 180 -9.43 -13.94 -24.77
N ILE A 181 -10.41 -14.20 -25.67
CA ILE A 181 -10.61 -15.54 -26.26
C ILE A 181 -9.30 -16.05 -26.86
N VAL A 182 -8.64 -15.26 -27.71
CA VAL A 182 -7.37 -15.63 -28.33
C VAL A 182 -6.28 -15.87 -27.30
N THR A 183 -6.16 -15.01 -26.30
CA THR A 183 -5.14 -15.13 -25.26
C THR A 183 -5.33 -16.40 -24.44
N ASN A 184 -6.55 -16.69 -23.97
CA ASN A 184 -6.83 -17.89 -23.19
C ASN A 184 -6.68 -19.17 -24.02
N LEU A 185 -7.10 -19.16 -25.28
CA LEU A 185 -6.87 -20.30 -26.18
C LEU A 185 -5.37 -20.57 -26.41
N ILE A 186 -4.55 -19.53 -26.58
CA ILE A 186 -3.09 -19.68 -26.68
C ILE A 186 -2.53 -20.31 -25.38
N ASN A 187 -2.97 -19.86 -24.23
CA ASN A 187 -2.52 -20.39 -22.94
C ASN A 187 -2.90 -21.87 -22.78
N MET A 188 -4.11 -22.24 -23.18
CA MET A 188 -4.59 -23.62 -23.16
C MET A 188 -3.78 -24.51 -24.10
N LEU A 189 -3.54 -24.10 -25.35
CA LEU A 189 -2.75 -24.86 -26.33
C LEU A 189 -1.30 -25.11 -25.92
N ASN A 190 -0.78 -24.30 -24.98
CA ASN A 190 0.58 -24.46 -24.45
C ASN A 190 0.67 -25.48 -23.29
N LEU A 191 -0.44 -26.04 -22.81
CA LEU A 191 -0.42 -27.05 -21.74
C LEU A 191 -0.07 -28.43 -22.33
N PRO A 192 0.74 -29.24 -21.64
CA PRO A 192 1.13 -30.59 -22.10
C PRO A 192 0.09 -31.63 -21.64
N LEU A 193 -1.19 -31.46 -21.99
CA LEU A 193 -2.28 -32.37 -21.61
C LEU A 193 -2.74 -33.18 -22.83
N SER A 194 -3.12 -34.47 -22.60
CA SER A 194 -3.66 -35.36 -23.63
C SER A 194 -4.98 -34.84 -24.21
N GLU A 195 -5.86 -34.31 -23.37
CA GLU A 195 -7.17 -33.76 -23.77
C GLU A 195 -7.04 -32.60 -24.77
N ILE A 196 -5.93 -31.84 -24.70
CA ILE A 196 -5.65 -30.80 -25.66
C ILE A 196 -5.27 -31.39 -27.00
N GLN A 197 -4.51 -32.49 -27.01
CA GLN A 197 -4.10 -33.14 -28.27
C GLN A 197 -5.33 -33.63 -29.04
N ASP A 198 -6.28 -34.23 -28.37
CA ASP A 198 -7.54 -34.70 -28.99
C ASP A 198 -8.44 -33.55 -29.44
N SER A 199 -8.43 -32.44 -28.72
CA SER A 199 -9.26 -31.26 -29.03
C SER A 199 -8.54 -30.18 -29.80
N THR A 200 -7.28 -30.39 -30.22
CA THR A 200 -6.47 -29.37 -30.91
C THR A 200 -7.19 -28.76 -32.12
N VAL A 201 -7.81 -29.60 -32.96
CA VAL A 201 -8.50 -29.14 -34.16
C VAL A 201 -9.63 -28.18 -33.84
N TYR A 202 -10.41 -28.49 -32.79
CA TYR A 202 -11.50 -27.63 -32.31
C TYR A 202 -10.97 -26.25 -31.84
N TYR A 203 -9.94 -26.26 -30.97
CA TYR A 203 -9.39 -25.00 -30.44
C TYR A 203 -8.67 -24.19 -31.50
N VAL A 204 -7.96 -24.85 -32.43
CA VAL A 204 -7.32 -24.16 -33.57
C VAL A 204 -8.37 -23.52 -34.46
N HIS A 205 -9.45 -24.23 -34.80
CA HIS A 205 -10.54 -23.68 -35.61
C HIS A 205 -11.20 -22.47 -34.92
N LEU A 206 -11.49 -22.58 -33.62
CA LEU A 206 -12.03 -21.47 -32.84
C LEU A 206 -11.08 -20.27 -32.84
N LEU A 207 -9.78 -20.53 -32.65
CA LEU A 207 -8.75 -19.51 -32.67
C LEU A 207 -8.69 -18.82 -34.04
N GLU A 208 -8.60 -19.56 -35.14
CA GLU A 208 -8.57 -19.00 -36.48
C GLU A 208 -9.78 -18.13 -36.82
N LYS A 209 -10.97 -18.55 -36.38
CA LYS A 209 -12.20 -17.76 -36.54
C LYS A 209 -12.12 -16.42 -35.84
N THR A 210 -11.46 -16.38 -34.66
CA THR A 210 -11.37 -15.19 -33.84
C THR A 210 -10.22 -14.26 -34.22
N LEU A 211 -9.17 -14.81 -34.88
CA LEU A 211 -7.95 -14.06 -35.23
C LEU A 211 -8.16 -12.85 -36.14
N LEU A 212 -9.19 -12.87 -36.98
CA LEU A 212 -9.49 -11.74 -37.87
C LEU A 212 -9.87 -10.46 -37.13
N SER A 213 -10.29 -10.58 -35.90
CA SER A 213 -10.77 -9.46 -35.05
C SER A 213 -9.72 -8.92 -34.08
N VAL A 214 -8.49 -9.43 -34.11
CA VAL A 214 -7.42 -9.01 -33.20
C VAL A 214 -6.24 -8.38 -33.93
N ASN A 215 -5.39 -7.66 -33.19
CA ASN A 215 -4.21 -6.99 -33.77
C ASN A 215 -3.15 -7.96 -34.28
N SER A 216 -2.27 -7.47 -35.18
CA SER A 216 -1.23 -8.26 -35.83
C SER A 216 -0.26 -8.93 -34.87
N GLU A 217 0.06 -8.30 -33.73
CA GLU A 217 0.95 -8.89 -32.72
C GLU A 217 0.33 -10.16 -32.13
N LEU A 218 -0.95 -10.11 -31.77
CA LEU A 218 -1.65 -11.25 -31.20
C LEU A 218 -1.91 -12.34 -32.24
N GLN A 219 -2.21 -11.97 -33.49
CA GLN A 219 -2.30 -12.92 -34.62
C GLN A 219 -0.99 -13.69 -34.78
N THR A 220 0.13 -12.99 -34.83
CA THR A 220 1.46 -13.58 -34.95
C THR A 220 1.79 -14.54 -33.80
N LYS A 221 1.49 -14.15 -32.58
CA LYS A 221 1.63 -15.02 -31.39
C LYS A 221 0.76 -16.27 -31.51
N ALA A 222 -0.48 -16.11 -31.91
CA ALA A 222 -1.42 -17.22 -32.04
C ALA A 222 -0.95 -18.24 -33.09
N TYR A 223 -0.63 -17.81 -34.29
CA TYR A 223 -0.14 -18.71 -35.34
C TYR A 223 1.14 -19.43 -34.91
N ASN A 224 2.10 -18.73 -34.29
CA ASN A 224 3.30 -19.40 -33.78
C ASN A 224 2.94 -20.47 -32.71
N ASN A 225 2.00 -20.21 -31.78
CA ASN A 225 1.64 -21.19 -30.77
C ASN A 225 0.84 -22.39 -31.34
N ILE A 226 0.00 -22.17 -32.36
CA ILE A 226 -0.63 -23.26 -33.12
C ILE A 226 0.45 -24.12 -33.75
N GLY A 227 1.44 -23.52 -34.43
CA GLY A 227 2.57 -24.23 -35.02
C GLY A 227 3.33 -25.07 -33.99
N VAL A 228 3.63 -24.50 -32.81
CA VAL A 228 4.28 -25.25 -31.70
C VAL A 228 3.42 -26.43 -31.24
N CYS A 229 2.09 -26.24 -31.16
CA CYS A 229 1.18 -27.30 -30.74
C CYS A 229 1.21 -28.48 -31.76
N TYR A 230 1.13 -28.22 -33.07
CA TYR A 230 1.24 -29.24 -34.09
C TYR A 230 2.63 -29.90 -34.13
N TYR A 231 3.70 -29.12 -33.93
CA TYR A 231 5.06 -29.67 -33.89
C TYR A 231 5.22 -30.67 -32.74
N LYS A 232 4.69 -30.39 -31.56
CA LYS A 232 4.68 -31.32 -30.40
C LYS A 232 3.90 -32.60 -30.67
N GLN A 233 2.94 -32.58 -31.61
CA GLN A 233 2.18 -33.74 -32.07
C GLN A 233 2.85 -34.48 -33.24
N ASN A 234 4.07 -34.14 -33.60
CA ASN A 234 4.80 -34.66 -34.74
C ASN A 234 4.10 -34.39 -36.10
N LYS A 235 3.20 -33.39 -36.17
CA LYS A 235 2.52 -32.94 -37.39
C LYS A 235 3.32 -31.81 -38.05
N THR A 236 4.50 -32.16 -38.53
CA THR A 236 5.55 -31.21 -38.96
C THR A 236 5.10 -30.29 -40.12
N GLU A 237 4.40 -30.81 -41.10
CA GLU A 237 3.89 -30.04 -42.24
C GLU A 237 2.89 -28.98 -41.81
N GLN A 238 1.94 -29.34 -40.91
CA GLN A 238 0.98 -28.41 -40.36
C GLN A 238 1.68 -27.35 -39.50
N ALA A 239 2.66 -27.75 -38.70
CA ALA A 239 3.47 -26.82 -37.90
C ALA A 239 4.19 -25.80 -38.79
N ALA A 240 4.86 -26.25 -39.86
CA ALA A 240 5.54 -25.37 -40.81
C ALA A 240 4.57 -24.38 -41.46
N ASN A 241 3.38 -24.81 -41.86
CA ASN A 241 2.36 -23.94 -42.45
C ASN A 241 1.96 -22.82 -41.45
N TYR A 242 1.73 -23.15 -40.17
CA TYR A 242 1.37 -22.12 -39.18
C TYR A 242 2.53 -21.20 -38.83
N PHE A 243 3.77 -21.68 -38.80
CA PHE A 243 4.94 -20.80 -38.66
C PHE A 243 5.07 -19.85 -39.86
N CYS A 244 4.81 -20.33 -41.07
CA CYS A 244 4.73 -19.47 -42.26
C CYS A 244 3.61 -18.42 -42.11
N LYS A 245 2.40 -18.80 -41.69
CA LYS A 245 1.33 -17.83 -41.41
C LYS A 245 1.80 -16.77 -40.42
N ALA A 246 2.48 -17.16 -39.30
CA ALA A 246 3.01 -16.22 -38.31
C ALA A 246 4.06 -15.24 -38.87
N ILE A 247 4.89 -15.70 -39.82
CA ILE A 247 5.91 -14.88 -40.50
C ILE A 247 5.28 -13.87 -41.47
N HIS A 248 4.17 -14.23 -42.11
CA HIS A 248 3.52 -13.41 -43.12
C HIS A 248 2.46 -12.44 -42.58
N VAL A 249 2.23 -12.39 -41.25
CA VAL A 249 1.35 -11.37 -40.65
C VAL A 249 1.96 -9.99 -40.88
N SER A 250 1.19 -9.09 -41.51
CA SER A 250 1.63 -7.71 -41.78
C SER A 250 1.89 -6.93 -40.47
N ASN A 251 2.91 -6.07 -40.49
CA ASN A 251 3.27 -5.17 -39.40
C ASN A 251 3.69 -5.84 -38.07
N ALA A 252 4.03 -7.14 -38.10
CA ALA A 252 4.55 -7.84 -36.91
C ALA A 252 5.66 -8.83 -37.32
N VAL A 253 6.76 -8.86 -36.60
CA VAL A 253 7.87 -9.79 -36.83
C VAL A 253 7.95 -10.82 -35.74
N SER A 254 7.80 -12.08 -36.07
CA SER A 254 7.93 -13.20 -35.15
C SER A 254 9.28 -13.91 -35.30
N TYR A 255 10.31 -13.40 -34.63
CA TYR A 255 11.62 -14.08 -34.59
C TYR A 255 11.54 -15.52 -34.09
N ARG A 256 10.54 -15.82 -33.20
CA ARG A 256 10.29 -17.20 -32.74
C ARG A 256 9.74 -18.11 -33.83
N ALA A 257 8.87 -17.60 -34.72
CA ALA A 257 8.34 -18.38 -35.83
C ALA A 257 9.46 -18.70 -36.83
N PHE A 258 10.34 -17.74 -37.14
CA PHE A 258 11.53 -17.99 -37.96
C PHE A 258 12.42 -19.09 -37.33
N LEU A 259 12.69 -19.02 -36.02
CA LEU A 259 13.46 -20.05 -35.31
C LEU A 259 12.79 -21.43 -35.40
N ASN A 260 11.48 -21.50 -35.14
CA ASN A 260 10.75 -22.77 -35.13
C ASN A 260 10.67 -23.38 -36.53
N LEU A 261 10.46 -22.57 -37.57
CA LEU A 261 10.46 -23.03 -38.94
C LEU A 261 11.86 -23.48 -39.40
N ALA A 262 12.91 -22.77 -38.97
CA ALA A 262 14.30 -23.16 -39.22
C ALA A 262 14.61 -24.55 -38.66
N ARG A 263 14.12 -24.87 -37.47
CA ARG A 263 14.30 -26.19 -36.83
C ARG A 263 13.64 -27.30 -37.65
N ILE A 264 12.45 -27.07 -38.20
CA ILE A 264 11.78 -28.04 -39.07
C ILE A 264 12.62 -28.30 -40.32
N TYR A 265 13.08 -27.25 -41.00
CA TYR A 265 13.92 -27.42 -42.20
C TYR A 265 15.30 -28.02 -41.89
N ASP A 266 15.81 -27.84 -40.70
CA ASP A 266 17.04 -28.48 -40.23
C ASP A 266 16.86 -30.00 -40.09
N GLU A 267 15.76 -30.41 -39.47
CA GLU A 267 15.37 -31.82 -39.32
C GLU A 267 15.10 -32.49 -40.71
N GLU A 268 14.62 -31.75 -41.72
CA GLU A 268 14.44 -32.19 -43.09
C GLU A 268 15.75 -32.18 -43.92
N GLY A 269 16.85 -31.69 -43.37
CA GLY A 269 18.14 -31.58 -44.05
C GLY A 269 18.24 -30.43 -45.07
N ASN A 270 17.28 -29.48 -45.07
CA ASN A 270 17.28 -28.35 -45.99
C ASN A 270 18.16 -27.19 -45.46
N THR A 271 19.47 -27.35 -45.60
CA THR A 271 20.47 -26.44 -45.03
C THR A 271 20.33 -25.00 -45.51
N ALA A 272 20.03 -24.75 -46.78
CA ALA A 272 19.96 -23.40 -47.34
C ALA A 272 18.81 -22.59 -46.73
N ARG A 273 17.63 -23.21 -46.61
CA ARG A 273 16.47 -22.56 -45.95
C ARG A 273 16.67 -22.37 -44.46
N THR A 274 17.24 -23.37 -43.79
CA THR A 274 17.59 -23.32 -42.35
C THR A 274 18.48 -22.13 -42.06
N ASP A 275 19.59 -21.97 -42.79
CA ASP A 275 20.56 -20.89 -42.57
C ASP A 275 19.93 -19.51 -42.79
N SER A 276 19.15 -19.34 -43.86
CA SER A 276 18.45 -18.08 -44.14
C SER A 276 17.50 -17.70 -42.99
N LEU A 277 16.72 -18.64 -42.50
CA LEU A 277 15.76 -18.39 -41.41
C LEU A 277 16.44 -18.10 -40.07
N TYR A 278 17.55 -18.79 -39.74
CA TYR A 278 18.36 -18.49 -38.55
C TYR A 278 18.96 -17.09 -38.62
N GLN A 279 19.44 -16.64 -39.77
CA GLN A 279 19.96 -15.27 -39.94
C GLN A 279 18.90 -14.21 -39.65
N VAL A 280 17.67 -14.41 -40.09
CA VAL A 280 16.56 -13.50 -39.76
C VAL A 280 16.24 -13.57 -38.24
N ALA A 281 16.15 -14.77 -37.69
CA ALA A 281 15.84 -14.97 -36.28
C ALA A 281 16.89 -14.36 -35.34
N LEU A 282 18.18 -14.34 -35.76
CA LEU A 282 19.29 -13.71 -35.01
C LEU A 282 19.17 -12.18 -34.87
N GLN A 283 18.35 -11.54 -35.69
CA GLN A 283 18.04 -10.12 -35.56
C GLN A 283 17.13 -9.81 -34.33
N SER A 284 16.64 -10.86 -33.65
CA SER A 284 15.85 -10.70 -32.41
C SER A 284 16.58 -9.83 -31.42
N PRO A 285 15.91 -8.84 -30.78
CA PRO A 285 16.49 -8.09 -29.67
C PRO A 285 16.59 -8.93 -28.38
N VAL A 286 15.92 -10.09 -28.34
CA VAL A 286 15.80 -10.94 -27.15
C VAL A 286 16.96 -11.93 -27.08
N TRP A 287 17.83 -11.79 -26.08
CA TRP A 287 19.00 -12.65 -25.86
C TRP A 287 18.64 -14.13 -25.71
N ALA A 288 17.53 -14.45 -25.02
CA ALA A 288 17.06 -15.84 -24.90
C ALA A 288 16.72 -16.48 -26.27
N THR A 289 16.26 -15.70 -27.24
CA THR A 289 16.03 -16.18 -28.61
C THR A 289 17.36 -16.44 -29.31
N LYS A 290 18.32 -15.52 -29.22
CA LYS A 290 19.66 -15.68 -29.77
C LYS A 290 20.38 -16.91 -29.21
N ALA A 291 20.30 -17.12 -27.88
CA ALA A 291 20.89 -18.31 -27.23
C ALA A 291 20.34 -19.60 -27.84
N ARG A 292 19.02 -19.74 -27.99
CA ARG A 292 18.42 -20.94 -28.63
C ARG A 292 18.88 -21.17 -30.04
N ILE A 293 19.12 -20.11 -30.82
CA ILE A 293 19.61 -20.22 -32.20
C ILE A 293 21.07 -20.70 -32.20
N TYR A 294 21.92 -20.11 -31.37
CA TYR A 294 23.32 -20.54 -31.26
C TYR A 294 23.45 -21.95 -30.72
N GLU A 295 22.58 -22.38 -29.80
CA GLU A 295 22.49 -23.78 -29.37
C GLU A 295 22.14 -24.72 -30.54
N ALA A 296 21.15 -24.37 -31.36
CA ALA A 296 20.77 -25.15 -32.54
C ALA A 296 21.90 -25.22 -33.56
N LEU A 297 22.55 -24.09 -33.88
CA LEU A 297 23.71 -24.02 -34.77
C LEU A 297 24.92 -24.81 -34.24
N TYR A 298 25.19 -24.76 -32.93
CA TYR A 298 26.20 -25.58 -32.26
C TYR A 298 25.94 -27.07 -32.48
N ASN A 299 24.74 -27.55 -32.13
CA ASN A 299 24.37 -28.96 -32.27
C ASN A 299 24.47 -29.43 -33.74
N ARG A 300 23.97 -28.62 -34.66
CA ARG A 300 24.06 -28.91 -36.10
C ARG A 300 25.51 -29.02 -36.57
N SER A 301 26.40 -28.09 -36.18
CA SER A 301 27.79 -28.13 -36.58
C SER A 301 28.52 -29.32 -35.96
N LEU A 302 28.14 -29.70 -34.72
CA LEU A 302 28.65 -30.89 -34.05
C LEU A 302 28.26 -32.17 -34.75
N HIS A 303 26.99 -32.32 -35.15
CA HIS A 303 26.50 -33.47 -35.93
C HIS A 303 27.16 -33.56 -37.30
N ALA A 304 27.46 -32.41 -37.91
CA ALA A 304 28.18 -32.34 -39.20
C ALA A 304 29.71 -32.52 -39.08
N HIS A 305 30.22 -32.82 -37.85
CA HIS A 305 31.66 -32.94 -37.55
C HIS A 305 32.47 -31.66 -37.86
N ARG A 306 31.83 -30.49 -37.90
CA ARG A 306 32.46 -29.17 -38.09
C ARG A 306 32.86 -28.56 -36.75
N TYR A 307 33.86 -29.15 -36.09
CA TYR A 307 34.19 -28.83 -34.68
C TYR A 307 34.66 -27.39 -34.45
N GLN A 308 35.34 -26.78 -35.42
CA GLN A 308 35.79 -25.39 -35.30
C GLN A 308 34.58 -24.43 -35.30
N GLU A 309 33.61 -24.68 -36.16
CA GLU A 309 32.38 -23.92 -36.23
C GLU A 309 31.49 -24.14 -35.02
N ALA A 310 31.39 -25.37 -34.52
CA ALA A 310 30.72 -25.71 -33.30
C ALA A 310 31.31 -24.95 -32.09
N THR A 311 32.64 -24.88 -31.99
CA THR A 311 33.32 -24.13 -30.94
C THR A 311 32.96 -22.63 -30.98
N GLU A 312 32.88 -22.04 -32.17
CA GLU A 312 32.49 -20.62 -32.32
C GLU A 312 31.04 -20.39 -31.91
N TYR A 313 30.11 -21.28 -32.30
CA TYR A 313 28.72 -21.17 -31.89
C TYR A 313 28.55 -21.39 -30.40
N MET A 314 29.32 -22.26 -29.75
CA MET A 314 29.30 -22.44 -28.31
C MET A 314 29.72 -21.15 -27.57
N LYS A 315 30.78 -20.47 -28.05
CA LYS A 315 31.19 -19.17 -27.48
C LYS A 315 30.07 -18.14 -27.60
N ARG A 316 29.41 -18.06 -28.76
CA ARG A 316 28.28 -17.13 -29.01
C ARG A 316 27.07 -17.50 -28.14
N TYR A 317 26.80 -18.78 -27.96
CA TYR A 317 25.78 -19.28 -27.03
C TYR A 317 26.05 -18.81 -25.61
N GLN A 318 27.27 -19.05 -25.10
CA GLN A 318 27.69 -18.60 -23.77
C GLN A 318 27.53 -17.08 -23.62
N LEU A 319 28.01 -16.30 -24.59
CA LEU A 319 27.86 -14.85 -24.57
C LEU A 319 26.38 -14.43 -24.56
N ALA A 320 25.50 -15.10 -25.30
CA ALA A 320 24.07 -14.78 -25.33
C ALA A 320 23.39 -15.16 -24.01
N VAL A 321 23.79 -16.26 -23.38
CA VAL A 321 23.32 -16.68 -22.06
C VAL A 321 23.78 -15.71 -20.97
N ASP A 322 25.07 -15.34 -20.97
CA ASP A 322 25.63 -14.37 -20.03
C ASP A 322 24.96 -12.99 -20.18
N SER A 323 24.74 -12.55 -21.43
CA SER A 323 24.04 -11.30 -21.70
C SER A 323 22.59 -11.32 -21.22
N PHE A 324 21.90 -12.45 -21.35
CA PHE A 324 20.56 -12.64 -20.83
C PHE A 324 20.51 -12.55 -19.30
N TYR A 325 21.44 -13.25 -18.61
CA TYR A 325 21.51 -13.20 -17.17
C TYR A 325 21.96 -11.83 -16.65
N THR A 326 22.93 -11.19 -17.30
CA THR A 326 23.39 -9.83 -16.94
C THR A 326 22.27 -8.81 -17.10
N GLN A 327 21.50 -8.88 -18.19
CA GLN A 327 20.36 -8.01 -18.40
C GLN A 327 19.30 -8.22 -17.31
N ARG A 328 19.00 -9.47 -16.97
CA ARG A 328 18.06 -9.82 -15.91
C ARG A 328 18.55 -9.33 -14.54
N GLN A 329 19.80 -9.59 -14.21
CA GLN A 329 20.40 -9.16 -12.95
C GLN A 329 20.47 -7.62 -12.85
N SER A 330 20.78 -6.93 -13.96
CA SER A 330 20.74 -5.46 -14.01
C SER A 330 19.35 -4.91 -13.75
N GLN A 331 18.32 -5.56 -14.34
CA GLN A 331 16.92 -5.20 -14.08
C GLN A 331 16.55 -5.43 -12.61
N GLU A 332 16.90 -6.59 -12.04
CA GLU A 332 16.67 -6.91 -10.63
C GLU A 332 17.35 -5.91 -9.67
N ILE A 333 18.60 -5.50 -9.99
CA ILE A 333 19.34 -4.49 -9.21
C ILE A 333 18.67 -3.12 -9.34
N GLN A 334 18.28 -2.71 -10.55
CA GLN A 334 17.60 -1.45 -10.80
C GLN A 334 16.24 -1.40 -10.10
N GLU A 335 15.49 -2.51 -10.09
CA GLU A 335 14.23 -2.66 -9.37
C GLU A 335 14.44 -2.53 -7.86
N LEU A 336 15.45 -3.24 -7.31
CA LEU A 336 15.82 -3.15 -5.91
C LEU A 336 16.24 -1.73 -5.52
N GLN A 337 17.03 -1.06 -6.34
CA GLN A 337 17.46 0.31 -6.10
C GLN A 337 16.28 1.28 -6.15
N THR A 338 15.40 1.15 -7.14
CA THR A 338 14.17 1.96 -7.24
C THR A 338 13.26 1.76 -6.03
N LYS A 339 13.12 0.51 -5.58
CA LYS A 339 12.35 0.18 -4.37
C LYS A 339 12.97 0.81 -3.13
N TYR A 340 14.29 0.67 -2.96
CA TYR A 340 15.02 1.26 -1.84
C TYR A 340 14.91 2.78 -1.82
N ASP A 341 15.11 3.43 -2.97
CA ASP A 341 15.01 4.89 -3.11
C ASP A 341 13.58 5.37 -2.80
N PHE A 342 12.56 4.62 -3.24
CA PHE A 342 11.17 4.91 -2.92
C PHE A 342 10.87 4.75 -1.42
N GLU A 343 11.36 3.68 -0.78
CA GLU A 343 11.18 3.45 0.66
C GLU A 343 11.90 4.52 1.50
N VAL A 344 13.10 4.93 1.09
CA VAL A 344 13.85 6.02 1.74
C VAL A 344 13.11 7.33 1.59
N LEU A 345 12.66 7.68 0.37
CA LEU A 345 11.90 8.90 0.11
C LEU A 345 10.57 8.93 0.88
N ALA A 346 9.85 7.81 0.91
CA ALA A 346 8.62 7.68 1.68
C ALA A 346 8.85 7.87 3.19
N ARG A 347 9.96 7.33 3.69
CA ARG A 347 10.37 7.48 5.10
C ARG A 347 10.75 8.93 5.43
N GLU A 348 11.58 9.56 4.60
CA GLU A 348 11.97 10.97 4.77
C GLU A 348 10.74 11.88 4.72
N LYS A 349 9.80 11.60 3.81
CA LYS A 349 8.54 12.33 3.70
C LYS A 349 7.70 12.16 4.97
N ALA A 350 7.51 10.94 5.45
CA ALA A 350 6.79 10.66 6.68
C ALA A 350 7.45 11.32 7.92
N GLU A 351 8.78 11.35 7.99
CA GLU A 351 9.52 12.03 9.05
C GLU A 351 9.33 13.56 9.00
N THR A 352 9.36 14.16 7.81
CA THR A 352 9.13 15.61 7.63
C THR A 352 7.69 16.00 7.93
N GLU A 353 6.71 15.22 7.50
CA GLU A 353 5.30 15.42 7.84
C GLU A 353 5.05 15.31 9.35
N ASN A 354 5.63 14.30 10.00
CA ASN A 354 5.56 14.14 11.45
C ASN A 354 6.24 15.30 12.19
N ARG A 355 7.33 15.85 11.65
CA ARG A 355 8.01 17.02 12.23
C ARG A 355 7.13 18.28 12.10
N LEU A 356 6.59 18.55 10.92
CA LEU A 356 5.67 19.66 10.68
C LEU A 356 4.44 19.58 11.57
N LEU A 357 3.87 18.40 11.70
CA LEU A 357 2.71 18.14 12.52
C LEU A 357 2.98 18.39 14.01
N ARG A 358 4.15 17.95 14.52
CA ARG A 358 4.57 18.27 15.91
C ARG A 358 4.69 19.78 16.14
N ILE A 359 5.23 20.51 15.17
CA ILE A 359 5.37 21.98 15.24
C ILE A 359 3.99 22.65 15.22
N THR A 360 3.08 22.20 14.34
CA THR A 360 1.72 22.79 14.25
C THR A 360 0.87 22.50 15.49
N ILE A 361 0.93 21.28 16.03
CA ILE A 361 0.22 20.93 17.27
C ILE A 361 0.81 21.69 18.44
N GLY A 362 2.14 21.75 18.58
CA GLY A 362 2.81 22.51 19.64
C GLY A 362 2.47 24.00 19.57
N GLY A 363 2.49 24.59 18.38
CA GLY A 363 2.12 25.97 18.14
C GLY A 363 0.66 26.27 18.46
N SER A 364 -0.26 25.42 18.03
CA SER A 364 -1.70 25.58 18.32
C SER A 364 -2.03 25.41 19.81
N LEU A 365 -1.35 24.49 20.50
CA LEU A 365 -1.50 24.30 21.94
C LEU A 365 -0.99 25.53 22.72
N LEU A 366 0.18 26.06 22.34
CA LEU A 366 0.71 27.28 22.95
C LEU A 366 -0.22 28.47 22.72
N LEU A 367 -0.77 28.60 21.51
CA LEU A 367 -1.74 29.65 21.18
C LEU A 367 -3.02 29.49 22.02
N PHE A 368 -3.54 28.27 22.15
CA PHE A 368 -4.71 27.99 22.97
C PHE A 368 -4.48 28.30 24.46
N LEU A 369 -3.32 27.89 24.99
CA LEU A 369 -2.94 28.20 26.38
C LEU A 369 -2.77 29.71 26.62
N SER A 370 -2.19 30.44 25.63
CA SER A 370 -2.07 31.88 25.72
C SER A 370 -3.43 32.60 25.72
N ILE A 371 -4.38 32.12 24.88
CA ILE A 371 -5.76 32.64 24.86
C ILE A 371 -6.47 32.37 26.19
N LEU A 372 -6.33 31.17 26.74
CA LEU A 372 -6.88 30.82 28.06
C LEU A 372 -6.28 31.68 29.18
N ALA A 373 -4.97 31.90 29.15
CA ALA A 373 -4.29 32.77 30.08
C ALA A 373 -4.82 34.21 30.01
N VAL A 374 -4.91 34.77 28.80
CA VAL A 374 -5.48 36.12 28.56
C VAL A 374 -6.93 36.20 29.04
N TYR A 375 -7.74 35.17 28.75
CA TYR A 375 -9.14 35.11 29.23
C TYR A 375 -9.21 35.06 30.77
N TYR A 376 -8.37 34.21 31.39
CA TYR A 376 -8.30 34.09 32.85
C TYR A 376 -7.86 35.42 33.53
N PHE A 377 -6.79 36.05 33.02
CA PHE A 377 -6.33 37.34 33.50
C PHE A 377 -7.38 38.44 33.32
N LYS A 378 -8.04 38.46 32.15
CA LYS A 378 -9.12 39.43 31.89
C LYS A 378 -10.29 39.22 32.89
N LYS A 379 -10.71 37.96 33.10
CA LYS A 379 -11.79 37.65 34.05
C LYS A 379 -11.41 38.01 35.48
N LYS A 380 -10.16 37.74 35.90
CA LYS A 380 -9.64 38.10 37.21
C LYS A 380 -9.53 39.62 37.39
N TYR A 381 -9.05 40.31 36.34
CA TYR A 381 -8.94 41.77 36.37
C TYR A 381 -10.31 42.43 36.43
N THR A 382 -11.29 41.96 35.66
CA THR A 382 -12.67 42.50 35.75
C THR A 382 -13.32 42.23 37.12
N HIS A 383 -13.05 41.07 37.72
CA HIS A 383 -13.54 40.79 39.10
C HIS A 383 -12.91 41.73 40.14
N GLN A 384 -11.60 41.95 40.04
CA GLN A 384 -10.88 42.87 40.93
C GLN A 384 -11.33 44.34 40.74
N LEU A 385 -11.61 44.75 39.49
CA LEU A 385 -12.18 46.05 39.20
C LEU A 385 -13.56 46.22 39.82
N GLN A 386 -14.39 45.18 39.75
CA GLN A 386 -15.72 45.17 40.31
C GLN A 386 -15.70 45.17 41.88
N GLU A 387 -14.73 44.44 42.47
CA GLU A 387 -14.49 44.54 43.93
C GLU A 387 -13.99 45.92 44.33
N LEU A 388 -13.10 46.52 43.54
CA LEU A 388 -12.60 47.88 43.79
C LEU A 388 -13.73 48.93 43.63
N GLU A 389 -14.58 48.81 42.60
CA GLU A 389 -15.76 49.67 42.43
C GLU A 389 -16.74 49.55 43.60
N ASN A 390 -16.98 48.30 44.10
CA ASN A 390 -17.81 48.07 45.25
C ASN A 390 -17.18 48.66 46.54
N LEU A 391 -15.86 48.55 46.71
CA LEU A 391 -15.14 49.15 47.80
C LEU A 391 -15.16 50.69 47.75
N ILE A 392 -14.99 51.28 46.57
CA ILE A 392 -15.11 52.72 46.34
C ILE A 392 -16.53 53.20 46.67
N HIS A 393 -17.55 52.42 46.29
CA HIS A 393 -18.92 52.72 46.62
C HIS A 393 -19.16 52.67 48.13
N GLN A 394 -18.57 51.65 48.81
CA GLN A 394 -18.63 51.55 50.28
C GLN A 394 -17.85 52.68 50.96
N ILE A 395 -16.69 53.10 50.44
CA ILE A 395 -15.91 54.25 50.93
C ILE A 395 -16.76 55.53 50.79
N ASN A 396 -17.38 55.76 49.65
CA ASN A 396 -18.24 56.94 49.44
C ASN A 396 -19.49 56.92 50.36
N GLU A 397 -20.04 55.74 50.71
CA GLU A 397 -21.11 55.61 51.72
C GLU A 397 -20.59 55.86 53.15
N LEU A 398 -19.33 55.56 53.41
CA LEU A 398 -18.71 55.69 54.74
C LEU A 398 -18.10 57.08 54.95
N GLU A 399 -17.67 57.82 53.89
CA GLU A 399 -17.33 59.26 54.03
C GLU A 399 -18.50 60.08 54.60
N ASN A 400 -19.71 59.55 54.45
CA ASN A 400 -20.90 60.14 55.08
C ASN A 400 -21.18 59.66 56.52
N LYS A 401 -20.32 58.76 57.06
CA LYS A 401 -20.39 58.29 58.50
C LYS A 401 -18.98 58.23 59.10
N GLU A 402 -18.65 59.21 59.91
CA GLU A 402 -17.35 59.52 60.43
C GLU A 402 -16.70 58.48 61.44
N LYS A 403 -17.12 57.17 61.40
CA LYS A 403 -16.75 56.24 62.50
C LYS A 403 -16.07 54.90 62.11
N ASP A 404 -15.97 54.53 60.78
CA ASP A 404 -15.52 53.17 60.45
C ASP A 404 -14.34 53.11 59.45
N MET A 405 -13.48 54.13 59.36
CA MET A 405 -12.38 54.20 58.39
C MET A 405 -11.20 53.23 58.69
N GLU A 406 -10.99 52.82 59.93
CA GLU A 406 -9.90 51.92 60.33
C GLU A 406 -10.17 50.47 59.94
N ASP A 407 -11.41 50.00 60.03
CA ASP A 407 -11.76 48.62 59.63
C ASP A 407 -11.70 48.43 58.07
N LEU A 408 -11.98 49.51 57.32
CA LEU A 408 -11.93 49.46 55.86
C LEU A 408 -10.52 49.36 55.32
N VAL A 409 -9.56 50.03 55.89
CA VAL A 409 -8.14 49.97 55.54
C VAL A 409 -7.56 48.57 55.85
N SER A 410 -8.04 47.94 56.94
CA SER A 410 -7.69 46.56 57.32
C SER A 410 -8.18 45.56 56.24
N THR A 411 -9.42 45.72 55.79
CA THR A 411 -10.04 44.86 54.75
C THR A 411 -9.35 45.03 53.38
N LEU A 412 -8.93 46.24 53.05
CA LEU A 412 -8.19 46.54 51.81
C LEU A 412 -6.80 45.87 51.78
N ASN A 413 -6.11 45.87 52.91
CA ASN A 413 -4.81 45.21 53.07
C ASN A 413 -4.91 43.67 52.99
N GLU A 414 -5.96 43.06 53.59
CA GLU A 414 -6.22 41.62 53.42
C GLU A 414 -6.51 41.21 51.98
N SER A 415 -7.26 42.04 51.24
CA SER A 415 -7.53 41.80 49.82
C SER A 415 -6.26 41.87 48.96
N LEU A 416 -5.35 42.76 49.25
CA LEU A 416 -4.07 42.89 48.56
C LEU A 416 -3.13 41.71 48.86
N GLU A 417 -3.11 41.23 50.13
CA GLU A 417 -2.34 40.03 50.49
C GLU A 417 -2.86 38.77 49.80
N ARG A 418 -4.16 38.59 49.70
CA ARG A 418 -4.76 37.44 48.95
C ARG A 418 -4.41 37.50 47.47
N SER A 419 -4.34 38.69 46.86
CA SER A 419 -3.95 38.85 45.45
C SER A 419 -2.47 38.46 45.23
N THR A 420 -1.57 38.80 46.13
CA THR A 420 -0.15 38.44 46.06
C THR A 420 0.09 36.94 46.30
N VAL A 421 -0.70 36.31 47.20
CA VAL A 421 -0.63 34.86 47.46
C VAL A 421 -1.06 34.08 46.21
N LEU A 422 -2.16 34.47 45.54
CA LEU A 422 -2.64 33.82 44.31
C LEU A 422 -1.67 34.00 43.12
N SER A 423 -0.99 35.15 43.01
CA SER A 423 0.07 35.36 42.01
C SER A 423 1.28 34.45 42.25
N ASN A 424 1.66 34.26 43.52
CA ASN A 424 2.78 33.38 43.88
C ASN A 424 2.45 31.90 43.69
N GLU A 425 1.20 31.46 43.94
CA GLU A 425 0.76 30.10 43.63
C GLU A 425 0.74 29.83 42.11
N PHE A 426 0.31 30.78 41.29
CA PHE A 426 0.35 30.67 39.81
C PHE A 426 1.78 30.55 39.28
N LEU A 427 2.73 31.32 39.83
CA LEU A 427 4.14 31.21 39.48
C LEU A 427 4.76 29.87 39.91
N ARG A 428 4.27 29.30 41.02
CA ARG A 428 4.70 27.99 41.53
C ARG A 428 4.18 26.83 40.70
N VAL A 429 2.97 26.94 40.12
CA VAL A 429 2.41 25.97 39.17
C VAL A 429 3.12 26.10 37.81
N LYS A 430 3.42 27.32 37.35
CA LYS A 430 4.17 27.55 36.09
C LYS A 430 5.59 26.96 36.18
N GLY A 431 6.22 26.93 37.34
CA GLY A 431 7.55 26.33 37.52
C GLY A 431 7.60 24.81 37.43
N LYS A 432 6.46 24.11 37.51
CA LYS A 432 6.39 22.63 37.43
C LYS A 432 6.37 22.07 35.97
N TRP A 433 6.18 22.91 34.96
CA TRP A 433 6.08 22.52 33.54
C TRP A 433 7.25 23.04 32.70
N THR A 434 8.38 23.30 33.30
CA THR A 434 9.55 23.88 32.61
C THR A 434 10.60 22.86 32.20
N ASP A 435 10.43 21.62 32.60
CA ASP A 435 11.40 20.57 32.23
C ASP A 435 11.11 20.01 30.85
N SER A 436 12.17 19.79 30.08
CA SER A 436 12.06 19.25 28.71
C SER A 436 11.42 17.87 28.67
N GLU A 437 11.53 17.09 29.75
CA GLU A 437 10.91 15.77 29.89
C GLU A 437 9.39 15.85 30.03
N ASP A 438 8.85 16.84 30.72
CA ASP A 438 7.40 17.05 30.88
C ASP A 438 6.72 17.34 29.53
N ILE A 439 7.37 18.14 28.70
CA ILE A 439 6.88 18.48 27.34
C ILE A 439 6.91 17.24 26.42
N LEU A 440 7.96 16.43 26.52
CA LEU A 440 8.09 15.19 25.77
C LEU A 440 7.04 14.15 26.21
N ALA A 441 6.80 14.03 27.51
CA ALA A 441 5.78 13.13 28.08
C ALA A 441 4.35 13.52 27.63
N LEU A 442 4.03 14.81 27.63
CA LEU A 442 2.79 15.33 27.09
C LEU A 442 2.67 15.06 25.58
N GLY A 443 3.78 15.19 24.85
CA GLY A 443 3.83 14.87 23.41
C GLY A 443 3.48 13.42 23.10
N VAL A 444 3.97 12.46 23.89
CA VAL A 444 3.63 11.04 23.77
C VAL A 444 2.14 10.81 24.03
N TYR A 445 1.58 11.41 25.07
CA TYR A 445 0.16 11.30 25.39
C TYR A 445 -0.73 11.83 24.26
N ILE A 446 -0.43 13.01 23.71
CA ILE A 446 -1.19 13.61 22.59
C ILE A 446 -1.09 12.74 21.35
N ARG A 447 0.11 12.22 21.02
CA ARG A 447 0.33 11.32 19.89
C ARG A 447 -0.49 10.04 20.04
N LEU A 448 -0.47 9.42 21.20
CA LEU A 448 -1.23 8.21 21.49
C LEU A 448 -2.74 8.43 21.41
N LYS A 449 -3.24 9.57 21.89
CA LYS A 449 -4.67 9.94 21.79
C LYS A 449 -5.12 10.20 20.36
N ARG A 450 -4.20 10.58 19.48
CA ARG A 450 -4.50 10.87 18.09
C ARG A 450 -4.47 9.64 17.20
N ASP A 451 -3.46 8.81 17.35
CA ASP A 451 -3.27 7.60 16.55
C ASP A 451 -2.53 6.53 17.35
N LEU A 452 -3.29 5.50 17.73
CA LEU A 452 -2.78 4.38 18.53
C LEU A 452 -1.67 3.60 17.79
N SER A 453 -1.65 3.61 16.48
CA SER A 453 -0.64 2.91 15.68
C SER A 453 0.76 3.53 15.76
N LEU A 454 0.87 4.76 16.24
CA LEU A 454 2.14 5.47 16.40
C LEU A 454 2.85 5.17 17.74
N TYR A 455 2.21 4.41 18.64
CA TYR A 455 2.81 4.05 19.90
C TYR A 455 3.92 3.01 19.75
N ASN A 456 5.08 3.31 20.31
CA ASN A 456 6.20 2.37 20.38
C ASN A 456 6.52 2.05 21.86
N PRO A 457 6.20 0.84 22.35
CA PRO A 457 6.43 0.46 23.74
C PRO A 457 7.87 0.65 24.22
N SER A 458 8.86 0.48 23.35
CA SER A 458 10.27 0.57 23.73
C SER A 458 10.75 2.00 23.95
N SER A 459 10.26 2.97 23.18
CA SER A 459 10.68 4.38 23.27
C SER A 459 9.71 5.24 24.09
N ASP A 460 8.42 4.94 24.03
CA ASP A 460 7.37 5.81 24.56
C ASP A 460 6.98 5.47 26.01
N LEU A 461 7.25 4.24 26.45
CA LEU A 461 6.85 3.77 27.79
C LEU A 461 7.41 4.61 28.95
N PRO A 462 8.69 5.02 28.97
CA PRO A 462 9.23 5.85 30.04
C PRO A 462 8.54 7.23 30.12
N LEU A 463 8.34 7.86 28.95
CA LEU A 463 7.69 9.17 28.86
C LEU A 463 6.21 9.10 29.21
N LEU A 464 5.53 8.04 28.80
CA LEU A 464 4.14 7.78 29.18
C LEU A 464 4.00 7.53 30.69
N GLY A 465 4.97 6.82 31.29
CA GLY A 465 5.06 6.62 32.75
C GLY A 465 5.21 7.93 33.48
N HIS A 466 6.11 8.78 33.02
CA HIS A 466 6.32 10.12 33.59
C HIS A 466 5.04 10.98 33.51
N TRP A 467 4.32 10.97 32.38
CA TRP A 467 3.04 11.66 32.25
C TRP A 467 1.98 11.10 33.22
N LEU A 468 1.90 9.76 33.36
CA LEU A 468 0.97 9.12 34.29
C LEU A 468 1.28 9.44 35.76
N ASP A 469 2.54 9.64 36.11
CA ASP A 469 2.94 10.05 37.47
C ASP A 469 2.48 11.47 37.79
N ILE A 470 2.54 12.36 36.80
CA ILE A 470 2.04 13.74 36.96
C ILE A 470 0.51 13.76 37.14
N VAL A 471 -0.21 13.01 36.30
CA VAL A 471 -1.69 13.06 36.21
C VAL A 471 -2.36 12.19 37.30
N TYR A 472 -1.80 11.03 37.62
CA TYR A 472 -2.40 10.03 38.50
C TYR A 472 -1.58 9.77 39.75
N ASN A 473 -1.05 10.81 40.36
CA ASN A 473 -0.39 10.79 41.68
C ASN A 473 0.68 9.69 41.81
N GLN A 474 1.72 9.79 40.97
CA GLN A 474 2.87 8.87 40.93
C GLN A 474 2.48 7.40 40.64
N PHE A 475 1.45 7.20 39.84
CA PHE A 475 0.92 5.86 39.48
C PHE A 475 2.00 4.95 38.90
N ALA A 476 2.76 5.41 37.91
CA ALA A 476 3.76 4.61 37.20
C ALA A 476 4.95 4.26 38.13
N SER A 477 5.41 5.23 38.91
CA SER A 477 6.49 5.04 39.89
C SER A 477 6.09 4.06 41.00
N ARG A 478 4.87 4.15 41.54
CA ARG A 478 4.35 3.19 42.51
C ARG A 478 4.23 1.80 41.95
N LEU A 479 3.61 1.66 40.76
CA LEU A 479 3.41 0.37 40.11
C LEU A 479 4.75 -0.34 39.87
N THR A 480 5.75 0.37 39.34
CA THR A 480 7.07 -0.19 39.06
C THR A 480 7.89 -0.50 40.29
N SER A 481 7.71 0.27 41.37
CA SER A 481 8.41 0.00 42.66
C SER A 481 7.87 -1.25 43.37
N GLU A 482 6.55 -1.47 43.31
CA GLU A 482 5.90 -2.63 43.94
C GLU A 482 6.02 -3.89 43.10
N HIS A 483 6.02 -3.76 41.76
CA HIS A 483 6.02 -4.89 40.82
C HIS A 483 7.20 -4.85 39.83
N ARG A 484 8.41 -5.05 40.34
CA ARG A 484 9.68 -4.97 39.60
C ARG A 484 9.83 -6.03 38.49
N ASN A 485 8.99 -7.06 38.48
CA ASN A 485 9.07 -8.19 37.51
C ASN A 485 8.19 -7.98 36.28
N LEU A 486 7.50 -6.85 36.15
CA LEU A 486 6.70 -6.56 34.97
C LEU A 486 7.58 -6.24 33.76
N THR A 487 7.31 -6.93 32.66
CA THR A 487 7.98 -6.66 31.38
C THR A 487 7.48 -5.37 30.73
N VAL A 488 8.22 -4.84 29.76
CA VAL A 488 7.83 -3.65 28.97
C VAL A 488 6.42 -3.80 28.40
N SER A 489 6.07 -4.96 27.85
CA SER A 489 4.74 -5.22 27.30
C SER A 489 3.64 -5.25 28.38
N GLU A 490 3.93 -5.79 29.55
CA GLU A 490 2.99 -5.85 30.68
C GLU A 490 2.79 -4.46 31.30
N LEU A 491 3.86 -3.67 31.45
CA LEU A 491 3.78 -2.27 31.87
C LEU A 491 2.99 -1.41 30.89
N SER A 492 3.24 -1.58 29.58
CA SER A 492 2.48 -0.87 28.54
C SER A 492 0.99 -1.11 28.67
N ILE A 493 0.59 -2.36 28.94
CA ILE A 493 -0.83 -2.70 29.13
C ILE A 493 -1.39 -2.07 30.41
N CYS A 494 -0.66 -2.07 31.50
CA CYS A 494 -1.07 -1.40 32.74
C CYS A 494 -1.29 0.10 32.50
N TYR A 495 -0.38 0.76 31.79
CA TYR A 495 -0.46 2.18 31.47
C TYR A 495 -1.64 2.51 30.54
N LEU A 496 -1.78 1.76 29.43
CA LEU A 496 -2.89 1.93 28.50
C LEU A 496 -4.25 1.64 29.17
N HIS A 497 -4.31 0.62 30.02
CA HIS A 497 -5.53 0.32 30.78
C HIS A 497 -5.89 1.43 31.76
N ARG A 498 -4.91 2.00 32.47
CA ARG A 498 -5.12 3.15 33.36
C ARG A 498 -5.68 4.36 32.65
N MET A 499 -5.30 4.53 31.37
CA MET A 499 -5.81 5.59 30.50
C MET A 499 -7.19 5.29 29.90
N GLY A 500 -7.78 4.12 30.18
CA GLY A 500 -9.12 3.72 29.76
C GLY A 500 -9.20 3.07 28.36
N TYR A 501 -8.09 2.63 27.78
CA TYR A 501 -8.11 1.96 26.47
C TYR A 501 -8.66 0.53 26.54
N SER A 502 -9.47 0.16 25.57
CA SER A 502 -10.01 -1.19 25.37
C SER A 502 -8.94 -2.17 24.87
N ILE A 503 -9.24 -3.48 24.95
CA ILE A 503 -8.33 -4.52 24.45
C ILE A 503 -8.05 -4.35 22.94
N GLN A 504 -9.03 -3.90 22.15
CA GLN A 504 -8.85 -3.65 20.73
C GLN A 504 -7.89 -2.49 20.46
N GLU A 505 -8.09 -1.39 21.20
CA GLU A 505 -7.19 -0.22 21.10
C GLU A 505 -5.78 -0.54 21.59
N MET A 506 -5.62 -1.32 22.66
CA MET A 506 -4.31 -1.81 23.12
C MET A 506 -3.63 -2.72 22.08
N SER A 507 -4.40 -3.57 21.41
CA SER A 507 -3.93 -4.42 20.30
C SER A 507 -3.39 -3.58 19.15
N GLN A 508 -4.09 -2.51 18.82
CA GLN A 508 -3.69 -1.56 17.78
C GLN A 508 -2.44 -0.77 18.19
N ALA A 509 -2.42 -0.21 19.41
CA ALA A 509 -1.28 0.55 19.93
C ALA A 509 0.00 -0.30 20.00
N MET A 510 -0.10 -1.54 20.42
CA MET A 510 1.05 -2.43 20.62
C MET A 510 1.39 -3.28 19.38
N HIS A 511 0.69 -3.11 18.26
CA HIS A 511 0.86 -3.86 17.00
C HIS A 511 0.84 -5.39 17.17
N VAL A 512 -0.03 -5.90 18.04
CA VAL A 512 -0.16 -7.33 18.31
C VAL A 512 -1.63 -7.76 18.25
N LYS A 513 -1.87 -9.06 18.06
CA LYS A 513 -3.25 -9.59 18.05
C LYS A 513 -3.91 -9.44 19.43
N THR A 514 -5.22 -9.27 19.47
CA THR A 514 -6.03 -9.14 20.69
C THR A 514 -5.82 -10.30 21.69
N ASP A 515 -5.57 -11.50 21.19
CA ASP A 515 -5.27 -12.67 22.04
C ASP A 515 -3.89 -12.58 22.69
N SER A 516 -2.96 -11.84 22.11
CA SER A 516 -1.68 -11.52 22.74
C SER A 516 -1.86 -10.54 23.90
N ILE A 517 -2.73 -9.53 23.74
CA ILE A 517 -3.08 -8.61 24.82
C ILE A 517 -3.69 -9.37 26.00
N LYS A 518 -4.63 -10.29 25.77
CA LYS A 518 -5.20 -11.12 26.84
C LYS A 518 -4.12 -11.91 27.57
N ARG A 519 -3.19 -12.53 26.84
CA ARG A 519 -2.06 -13.26 27.44
C ARG A 519 -1.15 -12.33 28.27
N TYR A 520 -0.90 -11.13 27.81
CA TYR A 520 -0.11 -10.17 28.59
C TYR A 520 -0.86 -9.74 29.86
N ILE A 521 -2.17 -9.52 29.82
CA ILE A 521 -2.99 -9.24 31.01
C ILE A 521 -2.88 -10.39 32.03
N TYR A 522 -3.03 -11.64 31.60
CA TYR A 522 -2.91 -12.79 32.50
C TYR A 522 -1.50 -12.93 33.11
N ARG A 523 -0.47 -12.65 32.32
CA ARG A 523 0.91 -12.66 32.81
C ARG A 523 1.17 -11.50 33.78
N ALA A 524 0.67 -10.31 33.50
CA ALA A 524 0.74 -9.19 34.40
C ALA A 524 0.05 -9.52 35.73
N CYS A 525 -1.15 -10.11 35.72
CA CYS A 525 -1.83 -10.60 36.90
C CYS A 525 -0.95 -11.57 37.74
N ALA A 526 -0.34 -12.55 37.06
CA ALA A 526 0.56 -13.50 37.70
C ALA A 526 1.78 -12.82 38.33
N ASN A 527 2.40 -11.88 37.62
CA ASN A 527 3.56 -11.13 38.10
C ASN A 527 3.22 -10.14 39.23
N MET A 528 1.97 -9.69 39.30
CA MET A 528 1.45 -8.83 40.39
C MET A 528 0.84 -9.63 41.55
N GLY A 529 0.75 -10.95 41.46
CA GLY A 529 0.21 -11.80 42.53
C GLY A 529 -1.33 -11.68 42.72
N ILE A 530 -2.07 -11.31 41.66
CA ILE A 530 -3.52 -11.16 41.69
C ILE A 530 -4.21 -12.26 40.83
N PRO A 531 -5.51 -12.56 41.07
CA PRO A 531 -6.21 -13.56 40.26
C PRO A 531 -6.16 -13.28 38.77
N GLN A 532 -5.88 -14.31 37.97
CA GLN A 532 -5.71 -14.20 36.52
C GLN A 532 -7.05 -13.99 35.80
N SER A 533 -7.67 -12.84 36.02
CA SER A 533 -8.87 -12.44 35.30
C SER A 533 -8.78 -10.98 34.85
N ARG A 534 -9.46 -10.66 33.76
CA ARG A 534 -9.53 -9.28 33.24
C ARG A 534 -10.20 -8.33 34.22
N GLU A 535 -11.22 -8.80 34.90
CA GLU A 535 -11.98 -8.00 35.87
C GLU A 535 -11.11 -7.61 37.08
N GLU A 536 -10.39 -8.58 37.65
CA GLU A 536 -9.49 -8.34 38.76
C GLU A 536 -8.29 -7.47 38.36
N PHE A 537 -7.76 -7.66 37.15
CA PHE A 537 -6.74 -6.76 36.59
C PHE A 537 -7.23 -5.31 36.55
N GLY A 538 -8.43 -5.08 36.00
CA GLY A 538 -9.01 -3.74 35.90
C GLY A 538 -9.26 -3.11 37.25
N LYS A 539 -9.83 -3.85 38.22
CA LYS A 539 -10.05 -3.38 39.58
C LYS A 539 -8.74 -3.02 40.28
N TYR A 540 -7.70 -3.83 40.09
CA TYR A 540 -6.39 -3.60 40.69
C TYR A 540 -5.72 -2.35 40.13
N ILE A 541 -5.60 -2.23 38.83
CA ILE A 541 -4.98 -1.07 38.17
C ILE A 541 -5.76 0.23 38.42
N SER A 542 -7.07 0.17 38.60
CA SER A 542 -7.88 1.36 38.95
C SER A 542 -7.67 1.87 40.37
N LYS A 543 -7.34 0.97 41.31
CA LYS A 543 -7.08 1.32 42.71
C LYS A 543 -5.64 1.79 42.94
N PHE A 544 -4.72 1.36 42.08
CA PHE A 544 -3.31 1.73 42.15
C PHE A 544 -3.13 3.21 41.83
#